data_13b9af9e49a92c71636d30f716d557d2
#
_entry.id   13b9af9e49a92c71636d30f716d557d2
#
_cell.length_a   1.000
_cell.length_b   1.000
_cell.length_c   1.000
_cell.angle_alpha   90.00
_cell.angle_beta   90.00
_cell.angle_gamma   90.00
#
_symmetry.space_group_name_H-M   'P 1'
#
loop_
_entity.id
_entity.type
_entity.pdbx_description
1 polymer ?
#
loop_
_entity_poly.entity_id
_entity_poly.type
_entity_poly.pdbx_seq_one_letter_code
_entity_poly.pdbx_strand_id
1 'polypeptide(L)'
;MVSVLLFEQHTRCQRSDTMAKSTYRTLRGSIFGNGNLKRTLLLDDGLINQGYRITGFFVWCGELLDGNCKATLSSQPKVAGSPQDASINTEIAWTSFVQEMAATSIRSSVQQDPVIDLDHVVNRDLYLSFNTNNIDLTWNYLIVMEARKLSDDEAILAIIREEAQNVGA
;
A
#
# COMPACT_ATOMS: atom_id res chain seq x y z
N MET A 1 48.00 14.28 -58.66
CA MET A 1 46.64 13.76 -58.42
C MET A 1 46.70 13.05 -57.08
N VAL A 2 46.29 13.74 -55.99
CA VAL A 2 46.35 13.19 -54.61
C VAL A 2 44.89 12.94 -54.17
N SER A 3 44.57 11.65 -53.98
CA SER A 3 43.25 11.21 -53.55
C SER A 3 43.20 11.27 -52.02
N VAL A 4 42.32 12.11 -51.49
CA VAL A 4 42.06 12.25 -50.03
C VAL A 4 40.91 11.29 -49.69
N LEU A 5 41.22 10.25 -48.92
CA LEU A 5 40.26 9.35 -48.31
C LEU A 5 39.71 9.99 -47.03
N LEU A 6 38.45 10.42 -47.09
CA LEU A 6 37.68 10.81 -45.93
C LEU A 6 37.25 9.56 -45.17
N PHE A 7 37.76 9.40 -43.94
CA PHE A 7 37.26 8.42 -42.97
C PHE A 7 36.07 9.06 -42.24
N GLU A 8 34.85 8.66 -42.57
CA GLU A 8 33.67 8.92 -41.78
C GLU A 8 33.67 8.00 -40.54
N GLN A 9 33.99 8.57 -39.42
CA GLN A 9 33.77 7.90 -38.13
C GLN A 9 32.29 7.98 -37.78
N HIS A 10 31.56 6.89 -37.98
CA HIS A 10 30.24 6.68 -37.43
C HIS A 10 30.35 6.50 -35.88
N THR A 11 30.16 7.59 -35.17
CA THR A 11 29.95 7.53 -33.72
C THR A 11 28.59 6.91 -33.47
N ARG A 12 28.54 5.58 -33.23
CA ARG A 12 27.37 4.89 -32.73
C ARG A 12 27.09 5.45 -31.30
N CYS A 13 26.12 6.33 -31.22
CA CYS A 13 25.49 6.68 -30.00
C CYS A 13 24.80 5.43 -29.41
N GLN A 14 25.48 4.71 -28.54
CA GLN A 14 24.85 3.66 -27.75
C GLN A 14 23.91 4.36 -26.77
N ARG A 15 22.64 4.49 -27.15
CA ARG A 15 21.56 4.74 -26.24
C ARG A 15 21.47 3.53 -25.30
N SER A 16 22.06 3.63 -24.13
CA SER A 16 21.75 2.74 -23.04
C SER A 16 20.30 3.05 -22.59
N ASP A 17 19.33 2.36 -23.16
CA ASP A 17 17.99 2.28 -22.63
C ASP A 17 18.07 1.50 -21.30
N THR A 18 18.56 2.16 -20.25
CA THR A 18 18.29 1.76 -18.89
C THR A 18 16.80 2.03 -18.68
N MET A 19 15.96 1.02 -18.91
CA MET A 19 14.58 1.04 -18.48
C MET A 19 14.61 1.43 -16.99
N ALA A 20 14.09 2.62 -16.70
CA ALA A 20 13.94 3.08 -15.32
C ALA A 20 13.11 2.02 -14.61
N LYS A 21 13.74 1.28 -13.68
CA LYS A 21 13.06 0.25 -12.89
C LYS A 21 11.89 0.95 -12.20
N SER A 22 10.67 0.50 -12.45
CA SER A 22 9.48 1.06 -11.81
C SER A 22 9.70 1.10 -10.30
N THR A 23 9.60 2.28 -9.72
CA THR A 23 9.70 2.48 -8.26
C THR A 23 8.40 2.10 -7.55
N TYR A 24 7.34 1.82 -8.32
CA TYR A 24 6.05 1.44 -7.76
C TYR A 24 5.90 -0.06 -7.63
N ARG A 25 5.32 -0.48 -6.50
CA ARG A 25 4.91 -1.85 -6.19
C ARG A 25 3.45 -1.86 -5.79
N THR A 26 2.74 -2.91 -6.13
CA THR A 26 1.34 -3.11 -5.72
C THR A 26 1.21 -4.39 -4.91
N LEU A 27 0.42 -4.31 -3.83
CA LEU A 27 -0.09 -5.47 -3.11
C LEU A 27 -1.60 -5.55 -3.30
N ARG A 28 -2.09 -6.74 -3.61
CA ARG A 28 -3.52 -6.99 -3.80
C ARG A 28 -3.91 -8.34 -3.22
N GLY A 29 -5.16 -8.44 -2.82
CA GLY A 29 -5.70 -9.69 -2.30
C GLY A 29 -7.15 -9.54 -1.87
N SER A 30 -7.66 -10.57 -1.22
CA SER A 30 -9.00 -10.58 -0.64
C SER A 30 -9.00 -11.23 0.72
N ILE A 31 -9.99 -10.87 1.54
CA ILE A 31 -10.29 -11.48 2.83
C ILE A 31 -11.78 -11.77 2.86
N PHE A 32 -12.16 -13.00 3.21
CA PHE A 32 -13.56 -13.41 3.40
C PHE A 32 -13.92 -13.38 4.88
N GLY A 33 -15.10 -12.88 5.20
CA GLY A 33 -15.67 -12.89 6.54
C GLY A 33 -16.45 -11.61 6.89
N ASN A 34 -16.73 -11.45 8.18
CA ASN A 34 -17.46 -10.31 8.74
C ASN A 34 -16.79 -9.75 10.00
N GLY A 35 -17.29 -8.61 10.48
CA GLY A 35 -16.83 -7.98 11.70
C GLY A 35 -15.41 -7.43 11.57
N ASN A 36 -14.52 -7.87 12.47
CA ASN A 36 -13.15 -7.36 12.56
C ASN A 36 -12.17 -8.34 11.92
N LEU A 37 -11.85 -8.12 10.65
CA LEU A 37 -10.91 -8.95 9.90
C LEU A 37 -9.51 -8.31 9.93
N LYS A 38 -8.48 -9.15 9.93
CA LYS A 38 -7.08 -8.70 9.95
C LYS A 38 -6.22 -9.52 9.01
N ARG A 39 -5.20 -8.89 8.43
CA ARG A 39 -4.19 -9.55 7.63
C ARG A 39 -2.84 -8.88 7.79
N THR A 40 -1.81 -9.68 8.02
CA THR A 40 -0.42 -9.22 7.94
C THR A 40 0.07 -9.34 6.50
N LEU A 41 0.69 -8.29 5.99
CA LEU A 41 1.27 -8.20 4.67
C LEU A 41 2.78 -8.06 4.82
N LEU A 42 3.51 -9.11 4.47
CA LEU A 42 4.96 -9.14 4.57
C LEU A 42 5.57 -8.30 3.44
N LEU A 43 6.27 -7.24 3.79
CA LEU A 43 7.01 -6.39 2.87
C LEU A 43 8.49 -6.72 2.87
N ASP A 44 8.96 -7.37 3.94
CA ASP A 44 10.37 -7.68 4.13
C ASP A 44 10.89 -8.55 2.98
N ASP A 45 11.83 -7.98 2.23
CA ASP A 45 12.59 -8.65 1.16
C ASP A 45 14.03 -8.94 1.59
N GLY A 46 14.34 -8.80 2.89
CA GLY A 46 15.66 -8.97 3.48
C GLY A 46 16.59 -7.77 3.27
N LEU A 47 16.10 -6.66 2.71
CA LEU A 47 16.87 -5.44 2.49
C LEU A 47 16.50 -4.38 3.53
N ILE A 48 17.35 -4.17 4.51
CA ILE A 48 17.12 -3.17 5.59
C ILE A 48 16.99 -1.75 5.02
N ASN A 49 17.70 -1.46 3.93
CA ASN A 49 17.79 -0.13 3.34
C ASN A 49 16.71 0.14 2.28
N GLN A 50 15.66 -0.67 2.25
CA GLN A 50 14.50 -0.46 1.39
C GLN A 50 13.26 -0.20 2.22
N GLY A 51 12.64 0.94 1.98
CA GLY A 51 11.35 1.30 2.57
C GLY A 51 10.28 1.50 1.50
N TYR A 52 9.04 1.54 1.94
CA TYR A 52 7.87 1.74 1.07
C TYR A 52 7.01 2.86 1.62
N ARG A 53 6.68 3.83 0.77
CA ARG A 53 5.68 4.86 1.03
C ARG A 53 4.36 4.42 0.41
N ILE A 54 3.29 4.42 1.18
CA ILE A 54 1.95 4.15 0.66
C ILE A 54 1.48 5.36 -0.15
N THR A 55 1.01 5.12 -1.38
CA THR A 55 0.51 6.16 -2.30
C THR A 55 -0.92 5.91 -2.75
N GLY A 56 -1.47 4.70 -2.48
CA GLY A 56 -2.86 4.37 -2.75
C GLY A 56 -3.34 3.21 -1.88
N PHE A 57 -4.59 3.30 -1.42
CA PHE A 57 -5.23 2.26 -0.62
C PHE A 57 -6.71 2.17 -0.96
N PHE A 58 -7.13 1.08 -1.57
CA PHE A 58 -8.48 0.88 -2.08
C PHE A 58 -9.06 -0.43 -1.55
N VAL A 59 -10.36 -0.42 -1.24
CA VAL A 59 -11.10 -1.62 -0.83
C VAL A 59 -12.45 -1.64 -1.53
N TRP A 60 -12.96 -2.83 -1.86
CA TRP A 60 -14.29 -3.00 -2.46
C TRP A 60 -14.85 -4.38 -2.14
N CYS A 61 -16.18 -4.49 -2.17
CA CYS A 61 -16.87 -5.76 -2.03
C CYS A 61 -16.77 -6.59 -3.32
N GLY A 62 -16.53 -7.90 -3.16
CA GLY A 62 -16.49 -8.86 -4.27
C GLY A 62 -17.86 -9.39 -4.69
N GLU A 63 -18.88 -9.27 -3.85
CA GLU A 63 -20.22 -9.78 -4.06
C GLU A 63 -21.22 -8.65 -4.34
N LEU A 64 -22.36 -9.03 -4.94
CA LEU A 64 -23.51 -8.17 -5.16
C LEU A 64 -24.47 -8.25 -3.95
N LEU A 65 -24.00 -7.78 -2.80
CA LEU A 65 -24.74 -7.76 -1.53
C LEU A 65 -24.53 -6.43 -0.82
N ASP A 66 -25.40 -6.11 0.13
CA ASP A 66 -25.20 -4.94 0.98
C ASP A 66 -23.91 -5.09 1.78
N GLY A 67 -23.00 -4.17 1.62
CA GLY A 67 -21.69 -4.22 2.25
C GLY A 67 -21.22 -2.86 2.78
N ASN A 68 -20.66 -2.86 3.97
CA ASN A 68 -20.03 -1.69 4.58
C ASN A 68 -18.70 -2.12 5.18
N CYS A 69 -17.66 -1.40 4.82
CA CYS A 69 -16.29 -1.67 5.30
C CYS A 69 -15.56 -0.37 5.60
N LYS A 70 -14.93 -0.32 6.76
CA LYS A 70 -13.87 0.65 7.09
C LYS A 70 -12.56 -0.10 7.17
N ALA A 71 -11.57 0.33 6.42
CA ALA A 71 -10.27 -0.33 6.35
C ALA A 71 -9.15 0.62 6.78
N THR A 72 -8.20 0.08 7.53
CA THR A 72 -7.03 0.81 8.04
C THR A 72 -5.77 0.03 7.72
N LEU A 73 -4.74 0.70 7.21
CA LEU A 73 -3.37 0.21 7.14
C LEU A 73 -2.56 0.77 8.29
N SER A 74 -1.79 -0.06 8.95
CA SER A 74 -0.93 0.33 10.06
C SER A 74 0.44 -0.37 9.99
N SER A 75 1.46 0.23 10.61
CA SER A 75 2.79 -0.36 10.79
C SER A 75 2.83 -1.37 11.94
N GLN A 76 1.77 -1.44 12.74
CA GLN A 76 1.63 -2.36 13.87
C GLN A 76 0.25 -2.99 13.93
N PRO A 77 0.11 -4.16 14.61
CA PRO A 77 -1.18 -4.81 14.77
C PRO A 77 -2.16 -3.91 15.53
N LYS A 78 -3.28 -3.61 14.91
CA LYS A 78 -4.35 -2.84 15.54
C LYS A 78 -5.21 -3.72 16.45
N VAL A 79 -5.70 -3.17 17.56
CA VAL A 79 -6.70 -3.86 18.42
C VAL A 79 -7.98 -4.07 17.61
N ALA A 80 -8.61 -5.24 17.77
CA ALA A 80 -9.83 -5.57 17.05
C ALA A 80 -10.97 -4.62 17.45
N GLY A 81 -11.67 -4.08 16.44
CA GLY A 81 -12.81 -3.19 16.65
C GLY A 81 -12.44 -1.74 17.01
N SER A 82 -11.15 -1.40 17.11
CA SER A 82 -10.76 -0.01 17.32
C SER A 82 -11.23 0.86 16.15
N PRO A 83 -11.75 2.06 16.42
CA PRO A 83 -12.12 3.02 15.38
C PRO A 83 -10.87 3.43 14.60
N GLN A 84 -11.08 3.99 13.41
CA GLN A 84 -10.03 4.70 12.68
C GLN A 84 -9.65 5.95 13.47
N ASP A 85 -8.36 6.14 13.74
CA ASP A 85 -7.89 7.24 14.56
C ASP A 85 -6.58 7.80 14.02
N ALA A 86 -6.66 8.97 13.38
CA ALA A 86 -5.50 9.64 12.81
C ALA A 86 -4.51 10.19 13.85
N SER A 87 -4.85 10.17 15.15
CA SER A 87 -3.91 10.53 16.23
C SER A 87 -2.95 9.39 16.56
N ILE A 88 -3.25 8.17 16.10
CA ILE A 88 -2.40 6.99 16.32
C ILE A 88 -1.30 6.96 15.25
N ASN A 89 -0.08 7.28 15.64
CA ASN A 89 1.07 7.38 14.73
C ASN A 89 1.43 6.08 13.98
N THR A 90 0.89 4.93 14.39
CA THR A 90 1.07 3.66 13.69
C THR A 90 0.06 3.43 12.57
N GLU A 91 -1.03 4.18 12.53
CA GLU A 91 -2.02 4.13 11.45
C GLU A 91 -1.55 5.00 10.29
N ILE A 92 -1.44 4.43 9.08
CA ILE A 92 -0.80 5.05 7.92
C ILE A 92 -1.82 5.48 6.87
N ALA A 93 -2.89 4.69 6.69
CA ALA A 93 -3.88 4.98 5.68
C ALA A 93 -5.27 4.47 6.09
N TRP A 94 -6.27 5.22 5.67
CA TRP A 94 -7.68 4.96 5.96
C TRP A 94 -8.52 5.06 4.70
N THR A 95 -9.48 4.15 4.54
CA THR A 95 -10.49 4.20 3.48
C THR A 95 -11.77 3.53 3.95
N SER A 96 -12.87 3.78 3.25
CA SER A 96 -14.13 3.08 3.48
C SER A 96 -14.83 2.78 2.16
N PHE A 97 -15.66 1.75 2.20
CA PHE A 97 -16.49 1.34 1.08
C PHE A 97 -17.89 0.99 1.58
N VAL A 98 -18.91 1.48 0.89
CA VAL A 98 -20.32 1.18 1.15
C VAL A 98 -21.00 0.78 -0.16
N GLN A 99 -21.72 -0.32 -0.15
CA GLN A 99 -22.54 -0.79 -1.25
C GLN A 99 -23.94 -1.07 -0.77
N GLU A 100 -24.93 -0.53 -1.46
CA GLU A 100 -26.34 -0.78 -1.21
C GLU A 100 -26.96 -1.48 -2.42
N MET A 101 -27.78 -2.49 -2.15
CA MET A 101 -28.49 -3.27 -3.15
C MET A 101 -29.97 -2.86 -3.22
N ALA A 102 -30.54 -2.96 -4.40
CA ALA A 102 -31.97 -2.89 -4.61
C ALA A 102 -32.37 -4.14 -5.38
N ALA A 103 -32.99 -5.09 -4.69
CA ALA A 103 -33.35 -6.40 -5.23
C ALA A 103 -32.13 -7.14 -5.82
N THR A 104 -31.94 -7.12 -7.14
CA THR A 104 -30.87 -7.86 -7.85
C THR A 104 -29.82 -6.96 -8.48
N SER A 105 -29.85 -5.65 -8.20
CA SER A 105 -28.91 -4.68 -8.79
C SER A 105 -28.29 -3.79 -7.73
N ILE A 106 -27.10 -3.31 -8.00
CA ILE A 106 -26.44 -2.30 -7.15
C ILE A 106 -27.24 -0.99 -7.27
N ARG A 107 -27.78 -0.50 -6.16
CA ARG A 107 -28.43 0.80 -6.05
C ARG A 107 -27.43 1.93 -5.96
N SER A 108 -26.44 1.76 -5.09
CA SER A 108 -25.36 2.70 -4.91
C SER A 108 -24.07 1.98 -4.48
N SER A 109 -22.95 2.52 -4.89
CA SER A 109 -21.64 2.07 -4.44
C SER A 109 -20.78 3.31 -4.25
N VAL A 110 -20.26 3.51 -3.05
CA VAL A 110 -19.44 4.66 -2.68
C VAL A 110 -18.13 4.13 -2.09
N GLN A 111 -17.04 4.48 -2.73
CA GLN A 111 -15.71 4.35 -2.17
C GLN A 111 -15.22 5.73 -1.74
N GLN A 112 -14.81 5.85 -0.51
CA GLN A 112 -14.16 7.06 -0.03
C GLN A 112 -12.73 7.11 -0.56
N ASP A 113 -12.30 8.26 -1.03
CA ASP A 113 -10.90 8.49 -1.37
C ASP A 113 -10.02 8.18 -0.17
N PRO A 114 -8.91 7.46 -0.35
CA PRO A 114 -8.05 7.10 0.75
C PRO A 114 -7.36 8.34 1.34
N VAL A 115 -7.40 8.44 2.66
CA VAL A 115 -6.56 9.38 3.41
C VAL A 115 -5.27 8.67 3.76
N ILE A 116 -4.13 9.22 3.40
CA ILE A 116 -2.82 8.57 3.51
C ILE A 116 -1.82 9.51 4.16
N ASP A 117 -1.09 9.01 5.15
CA ASP A 117 0.10 9.70 5.69
C ASP A 117 1.29 9.46 4.74
N LEU A 118 1.58 10.45 3.91
CA LEU A 118 2.65 10.39 2.91
C LEU A 118 4.06 10.52 3.49
N ASP A 119 4.19 10.93 4.73
CA ASP A 119 5.48 11.07 5.40
C ASP A 119 5.93 9.76 6.07
N HIS A 120 5.00 8.82 6.24
CA HIS A 120 5.29 7.52 6.82
C HIS A 120 5.95 6.59 5.79
N VAL A 121 7.12 6.06 6.14
CA VAL A 121 7.84 5.06 5.35
C VAL A 121 7.92 3.76 6.15
N VAL A 122 7.41 2.68 5.57
CA VAL A 122 7.40 1.35 6.18
C VAL A 122 8.54 0.53 5.58
N ASN A 123 9.30 -0.17 6.41
CA ASN A 123 10.39 -1.05 5.96
C ASN A 123 10.19 -2.53 6.37
N ARG A 124 9.17 -2.82 7.15
CA ARG A 124 8.80 -4.16 7.62
C ARG A 124 7.40 -4.54 7.16
N ASP A 125 6.60 -5.07 8.06
CA ASP A 125 5.25 -5.56 7.79
C ASP A 125 4.21 -4.45 7.80
N LEU A 126 3.19 -4.61 6.97
CA LEU A 126 1.95 -3.86 7.04
C LEU A 126 0.84 -4.71 7.64
N TYR A 127 0.03 -4.09 8.46
CA TYR A 127 -1.15 -4.69 9.06
C TYR A 127 -2.40 -4.07 8.48
N LEU A 128 -3.19 -4.89 7.82
CA LEU A 128 -4.45 -4.51 7.24
C LEU A 128 -5.57 -4.93 8.18
N SER A 129 -6.39 -3.98 8.59
CA SER A 129 -7.56 -4.20 9.46
C SER A 129 -8.83 -3.75 8.76
N PHE A 130 -9.86 -4.58 8.79
CA PHE A 130 -11.20 -4.26 8.32
C PHE A 130 -12.18 -4.27 9.49
N ASN A 131 -13.09 -3.31 9.50
CA ASN A 131 -14.29 -3.32 10.32
C ASN A 131 -15.47 -3.33 9.36
N THR A 132 -16.21 -4.43 9.32
CA THR A 132 -17.28 -4.68 8.35
C THR A 132 -18.61 -4.89 9.07
N ASN A 133 -19.71 -4.80 8.32
CA ASN A 133 -21.02 -5.23 8.81
C ASN A 133 -21.04 -6.76 9.10
N ASN A 134 -22.06 -7.22 9.80
CA ASN A 134 -22.19 -8.61 10.29
C ASN A 134 -22.63 -9.61 9.19
N ILE A 135 -22.20 -9.42 7.96
CA ILE A 135 -22.48 -10.31 6.83
C ILE A 135 -21.15 -10.80 6.28
N ASP A 136 -21.03 -12.12 6.05
CA ASP A 136 -19.85 -12.71 5.43
C ASP A 136 -19.75 -12.30 3.98
N LEU A 137 -18.73 -11.52 3.66
CA LEU A 137 -18.44 -10.99 2.33
C LEU A 137 -16.97 -11.12 2.00
N THR A 138 -16.65 -11.15 0.72
CA THR A 138 -15.29 -11.07 0.22
C THR A 138 -14.90 -9.61 0.04
N TRP A 139 -13.95 -9.16 0.84
CA TRP A 139 -13.38 -7.82 0.77
C TRP A 139 -12.07 -7.84 0.01
N ASN A 140 -12.07 -7.20 -1.14
CA ASN A 140 -10.87 -7.03 -1.95
C ASN A 140 -10.12 -5.78 -1.53
N TYR A 141 -8.80 -5.80 -1.70
CA TYR A 141 -7.94 -4.64 -1.45
C TYR A 141 -6.85 -4.50 -2.50
N LEU A 142 -6.47 -3.26 -2.75
CA LEU A 142 -5.32 -2.86 -3.56
C LEU A 142 -4.54 -1.78 -2.81
N ILE A 143 -3.27 -2.02 -2.60
CA ILE A 143 -2.32 -1.07 -1.99
C ILE A 143 -1.27 -0.74 -3.04
N VAL A 144 -1.05 0.55 -3.26
CA VAL A 144 -0.01 1.07 -4.15
C VAL A 144 1.07 1.70 -3.31
N MET A 145 2.31 1.34 -3.57
CA MET A 145 3.47 1.78 -2.81
C MET A 145 4.58 2.27 -3.74
N GLU A 146 5.28 3.29 -3.30
CA GLU A 146 6.52 3.76 -3.90
C GLU A 146 7.70 3.19 -3.11
N ALA A 147 8.59 2.44 -3.78
CA ALA A 147 9.82 1.96 -3.17
C ALA A 147 10.81 3.12 -2.99
N ARG A 148 11.40 3.22 -1.81
CA ARG A 148 12.42 4.21 -1.45
C ARG A 148 13.67 3.54 -0.93
N LYS A 149 14.81 4.00 -1.41
CA LYS A 149 16.09 3.60 -0.82
C LYS A 149 16.33 4.48 0.40
N LEU A 150 16.53 3.85 1.55
CA LEU A 150 16.87 4.50 2.81
C LEU A 150 18.39 4.51 2.98
N SER A 151 18.93 5.55 3.59
CA SER A 151 20.28 5.50 4.14
C SER A 151 20.30 4.59 5.39
N ASP A 152 21.46 4.15 5.80
CA ASP A 152 21.61 3.26 6.98
C ASP A 152 21.03 3.93 8.24
N ASP A 153 21.24 5.22 8.42
CA ASP A 153 20.71 6.00 9.54
C ASP A 153 19.18 6.12 9.48
N GLU A 154 18.61 6.36 8.30
CA GLU A 154 17.13 6.42 8.12
C GLU A 154 16.49 5.07 8.35
N ALA A 155 17.10 3.98 7.91
CA ALA A 155 16.63 2.63 8.14
C ALA A 155 16.60 2.27 9.63
N ILE A 156 17.66 2.60 10.36
CA ILE A 156 17.72 2.40 11.82
C ILE A 156 16.66 3.25 12.54
N LEU A 157 16.51 4.52 12.15
CA LEU A 157 15.49 5.40 12.74
C LEU A 157 14.07 4.92 12.47
N ALA A 158 13.79 4.38 11.28
CA ALA A 158 12.49 3.80 10.96
C ALA A 158 12.20 2.59 11.87
N ILE A 159 13.14 1.68 12.03
CA ILE A 159 13.02 0.52 12.93
C ILE A 159 12.80 0.95 14.38
N ILE A 160 13.61 1.91 14.87
CA ILE A 160 13.45 2.42 16.24
C ILE A 160 12.08 3.06 16.46
N ARG A 161 11.56 3.81 15.49
CA ARG A 161 10.20 4.40 15.57
C ARG A 161 9.13 3.33 15.64
N GLU A 162 9.22 2.30 14.81
CA GLU A 162 8.28 1.19 14.83
C GLU A 162 8.34 0.40 16.13
N GLU A 163 9.51 0.21 16.74
CA GLU A 163 9.68 -0.50 18.02
C GLU A 163 9.31 0.36 19.24
N ALA A 164 9.67 1.64 19.25
CA ALA A 164 9.39 2.54 20.38
C ALA A 164 7.88 2.76 20.59
N GLN A 165 7.08 2.67 19.52
CA GLN A 165 5.63 2.77 19.59
C GLN A 165 4.98 1.52 20.22
N ASN A 166 5.69 0.39 20.28
CA ASN A 166 5.23 -0.84 20.94
C ASN A 166 5.28 -0.78 22.48
N VAL A 167 6.04 0.15 23.05
CA VAL A 167 6.28 0.20 24.52
C VAL A 167 5.22 1.02 25.26
N GLY A 168 4.33 1.71 24.56
CA GLY A 168 3.32 2.62 25.12
C GLY A 168 1.86 2.15 25.02
N ALA A 169 1.60 0.88 24.65
CA ALA A 169 0.24 0.33 24.49
C ALA A 169 -0.11 -0.66 25.61
#